data_55688d25abd99916501083fb17707be5
#
_entry.id   55688d25abd99916501083fb17707be5
#
_cell.length_a   1.000
_cell.length_b   1.000
_cell.length_c   1.000
_cell.angle_alpha   90.00
_cell.angle_beta   90.00
_cell.angle_gamma   90.00
#
_symmetry.space_group_name_H-M   'P 1'
#
loop_
_entity.id
_entity.type
_entity.pdbx_description
1 polymer ?
#
loop_
_entity_poly.entity_id
_entity_poly.type
_entity_poly.pdbx_seq_one_letter_code
_entity_poly.pdbx_strand_id
1 'polypeptide(L)'
;MSTVRRILVTGATGNVGRRVTAELVAAGAYEVRALTRCPETAGLPPVVEVRRGDLSDAAGLAAASEGVDAVFLMWPFHSAESADAVVAAIGRHTERVVFLSSGSVRDGVEPDAQSTPVGRWHRAVERRIEESVPAWTHLRPSAFAANTRWWAGQVRVGDVVRGAYGALPTLLLHEADIAAVAVRALTEGGHTGAAYALTGPEVLTQAQQVRIIGEVLGRPLRWEELSRDAARRRLLADDGFPDTFVEPLLDGYAQMMTAPRPTVTGTVEAVTGAPARTYRQWVAEHAADFV
;
A
#
# COMPACT_ATOMS: atom_id res chain seq x y z
N MET A 1 11.11 -26.72 9.23
CA MET A 1 10.79 -25.43 8.58
C MET A 1 12.08 -24.88 8.02
N SER A 2 12.18 -24.62 6.72
CA SER A 2 13.36 -23.98 6.13
C SER A 2 13.50 -22.57 6.71
N THR A 3 14.70 -22.21 7.12
CA THR A 3 14.96 -20.88 7.68
C THR A 3 15.04 -19.92 6.52
N VAL A 4 14.11 -18.96 6.44
CA VAL A 4 14.17 -17.89 5.42
C VAL A 4 15.46 -17.11 5.60
N ARG A 5 16.27 -17.01 4.54
CA ARG A 5 17.53 -16.27 4.55
C ARG A 5 17.51 -15.10 3.60
N ARG A 6 17.06 -15.30 2.35
CA ARG A 6 17.05 -14.27 1.31
C ARG A 6 15.63 -13.88 0.93
N ILE A 7 15.36 -12.60 0.96
CA ILE A 7 14.03 -12.04 0.69
C ILE A 7 14.11 -11.06 -0.46
N LEU A 8 13.28 -11.27 -1.48
CA LEU A 8 13.08 -10.32 -2.58
C LEU A 8 11.97 -9.34 -2.22
N VAL A 9 12.27 -8.05 -2.34
CA VAL A 9 11.29 -6.98 -2.18
C VAL A 9 11.04 -6.33 -3.53
N THR A 10 9.85 -6.48 -4.08
CA THR A 10 9.39 -5.70 -5.24
C THR A 10 8.82 -4.36 -4.78
N GLY A 11 8.89 -3.33 -5.64
CA GLY A 11 8.48 -1.98 -5.23
C GLY A 11 9.30 -1.41 -4.07
N ALA A 12 10.55 -1.82 -3.92
CA ALA A 12 11.44 -1.49 -2.80
C ALA A 12 11.73 0.02 -2.64
N THR A 13 11.48 0.82 -3.66
CA THR A 13 11.63 2.29 -3.63
C THR A 13 10.34 3.04 -3.30
N GLY A 14 9.20 2.34 -3.25
CA GLY A 14 7.89 2.90 -2.90
C GLY A 14 7.67 3.03 -1.39
N ASN A 15 6.53 3.61 -1.01
CA ASN A 15 6.21 3.92 0.39
C ASN A 15 6.28 2.68 1.31
N VAL A 16 5.65 1.58 0.94
CA VAL A 16 5.64 0.34 1.76
C VAL A 16 6.92 -0.45 1.57
N GLY A 17 7.33 -0.71 0.31
CA GLY A 17 8.49 -1.54 0.02
C GLY A 17 9.80 -1.01 0.61
N ARG A 18 9.97 0.31 0.67
CA ARG A 18 11.12 0.95 1.35
C ARG A 18 11.14 0.67 2.85
N ARG A 19 9.98 0.70 3.50
CA ARG A 19 9.84 0.37 4.93
C ARG A 19 10.10 -1.12 5.18
N VAL A 20 9.54 -2.01 4.36
CA VAL A 20 9.83 -3.46 4.42
C VAL A 20 11.34 -3.72 4.27
N THR A 21 11.98 -3.10 3.29
CA THR A 21 13.42 -3.22 3.08
C THR A 21 14.21 -2.74 4.31
N ALA A 22 13.86 -1.58 4.86
CA ALA A 22 14.54 -1.00 6.02
C ALA A 22 14.38 -1.88 7.27
N GLU A 23 13.19 -2.41 7.54
CA GLU A 23 12.95 -3.28 8.69
C GLU A 23 13.68 -4.62 8.57
N LEU A 24 13.69 -5.24 7.38
CA LEU A 24 14.45 -6.47 7.14
C LEU A 24 15.96 -6.27 7.32
N VAL A 25 16.50 -5.14 6.85
CA VAL A 25 17.91 -4.77 7.06
C VAL A 25 18.21 -4.53 8.55
N ALA A 26 17.34 -3.81 9.25
CA ALA A 26 17.50 -3.52 10.66
C ALA A 26 17.47 -4.78 11.54
N ALA A 27 16.71 -5.80 11.14
CA ALA A 27 16.68 -7.10 11.81
C ALA A 27 18.03 -7.86 11.73
N GLY A 28 18.89 -7.56 10.73
CA GLY A 28 20.24 -8.10 10.59
C GLY A 28 20.35 -9.60 10.33
N ALA A 29 19.22 -10.30 10.16
CA ALA A 29 19.17 -11.76 10.02
C ALA A 29 18.91 -12.20 8.56
N TYR A 30 18.66 -11.26 7.63
CA TYR A 30 18.20 -11.55 6.28
C TYR A 30 19.08 -10.90 5.22
N GLU A 31 19.29 -11.61 4.13
CA GLU A 31 19.81 -11.05 2.89
C GLU A 31 18.65 -10.43 2.12
N VAL A 32 18.69 -9.11 1.91
CA VAL A 32 17.62 -8.39 1.23
C VAL A 32 18.02 -8.10 -0.20
N ARG A 33 17.21 -8.57 -1.14
CA ARG A 33 17.30 -8.24 -2.56
C ARG A 33 16.14 -7.33 -2.94
N ALA A 34 16.43 -6.22 -3.59
CA ALA A 34 15.45 -5.24 -4.05
C ALA A 34 15.36 -5.25 -5.57
N LEU A 35 14.14 -5.37 -6.12
CA LEU A 35 13.87 -5.17 -7.53
C LEU A 35 13.46 -3.73 -7.79
N THR A 36 14.15 -3.04 -8.70
CA THR A 36 13.82 -1.68 -9.11
C THR A 36 14.16 -1.43 -10.56
N ARG A 37 13.41 -0.53 -11.21
CA ARG A 37 13.68 -0.09 -12.58
C ARG A 37 14.91 0.82 -12.66
N CYS A 38 15.21 1.54 -11.60
CA CYS A 38 16.29 2.54 -11.54
C CYS A 38 17.21 2.29 -10.32
N PRO A 39 18.15 1.35 -10.39
CA PRO A 39 19.08 1.06 -9.29
C PRO A 39 19.88 2.27 -8.83
N GLU A 40 20.28 3.14 -9.78
CA GLU A 40 21.17 4.29 -9.56
C GLU A 40 20.53 5.33 -8.63
N THR A 41 19.21 5.43 -8.63
CA THR A 41 18.45 6.40 -7.84
C THR A 41 17.63 5.74 -6.73
N ALA A 42 17.83 4.45 -6.47
CA ALA A 42 17.04 3.69 -5.51
C ALA A 42 17.15 4.24 -4.07
N GLY A 43 18.32 4.77 -3.69
CA GLY A 43 18.56 5.33 -2.35
C GLY A 43 18.34 4.30 -1.24
N LEU A 44 18.67 3.02 -1.50
CA LEU A 44 18.57 1.92 -0.54
C LEU A 44 19.90 1.74 0.21
N PRO A 45 19.89 1.15 1.42
CA PRO A 45 21.10 0.87 2.17
C PRO A 45 22.10 0.04 1.35
N PRO A 46 23.42 0.28 1.47
CA PRO A 46 24.45 -0.43 0.68
C PRO A 46 24.47 -1.96 0.88
N VAL A 47 23.94 -2.46 1.99
CA VAL A 47 23.86 -3.89 2.29
C VAL A 47 22.77 -4.60 1.46
N VAL A 48 21.87 -3.85 0.82
CA VAL A 48 20.79 -4.40 -0.02
C VAL A 48 21.33 -4.73 -1.39
N GLU A 49 21.12 -5.97 -1.84
CA GLU A 49 21.42 -6.39 -3.21
C GLU A 49 20.37 -5.76 -4.16
N VAL A 50 20.74 -4.73 -4.91
CA VAL A 50 19.82 -4.07 -5.83
C VAL A 50 19.93 -4.71 -7.22
N ARG A 51 18.80 -5.20 -7.73
CA ARG A 51 18.64 -5.76 -9.08
C ARG A 51 17.79 -4.84 -9.94
N ARG A 52 18.27 -4.59 -11.16
CA ARG A 52 17.46 -3.93 -12.20
C ARG A 52 16.42 -4.90 -12.70
N GLY A 53 15.15 -4.47 -12.75
CA GLY A 53 14.07 -5.24 -13.34
C GLY A 53 12.72 -4.56 -13.20
N ASP A 54 11.77 -5.06 -13.96
CA ASP A 54 10.37 -4.63 -13.95
C ASP A 54 9.47 -5.87 -13.82
N LEU A 55 8.35 -5.74 -13.15
CA LEU A 55 7.38 -6.84 -13.03
C LEU A 55 6.72 -7.22 -14.36
N SER A 56 6.79 -6.36 -15.38
CA SER A 56 6.36 -6.69 -16.74
C SER A 56 7.36 -7.58 -17.49
N ASP A 57 8.61 -7.70 -17.01
CA ASP A 57 9.64 -8.60 -17.56
C ASP A 57 9.72 -9.88 -16.72
N ALA A 58 8.95 -10.90 -17.12
CA ALA A 58 8.91 -12.19 -16.42
C ALA A 58 10.29 -12.90 -16.39
N ALA A 59 11.13 -12.72 -17.40
CA ALA A 59 12.46 -13.34 -17.43
C ALA A 59 13.42 -12.67 -16.43
N GLY A 60 13.44 -11.33 -16.41
CA GLY A 60 14.19 -10.56 -15.42
C GLY A 60 13.72 -10.81 -13.99
N LEU A 61 12.39 -10.95 -13.79
CA LEU A 61 11.82 -11.29 -12.49
C LEU A 61 12.22 -12.71 -12.04
N ALA A 62 12.20 -13.70 -12.94
CA ALA A 62 12.64 -15.06 -12.63
C ALA A 62 14.11 -15.07 -12.19
N ALA A 63 14.99 -14.40 -12.95
CA ALA A 63 16.40 -14.27 -12.59
C ALA A 63 16.62 -13.54 -11.25
N ALA A 64 15.81 -12.51 -10.95
CA ALA A 64 15.84 -11.84 -9.66
C ALA A 64 15.34 -12.71 -8.50
N SER A 65 14.51 -13.71 -8.79
CA SER A 65 13.93 -14.63 -7.80
C SER A 65 14.81 -15.85 -7.52
N GLU A 66 15.91 -16.07 -8.29
CA GLU A 66 16.82 -17.20 -8.08
C GLU A 66 17.44 -17.18 -6.67
N GLY A 67 17.32 -18.30 -5.96
CA GLY A 67 17.86 -18.47 -4.62
C GLY A 67 17.18 -17.59 -3.55
N VAL A 68 15.95 -17.17 -3.79
CA VAL A 68 15.11 -16.37 -2.88
C VAL A 68 14.15 -17.29 -2.13
N ASP A 69 14.10 -17.16 -0.81
CA ASP A 69 13.25 -17.99 0.04
C ASP A 69 11.84 -17.41 0.19
N ALA A 70 11.71 -16.07 0.14
CA ALA A 70 10.43 -15.38 0.27
C ALA A 70 10.39 -14.11 -0.59
N VAL A 71 9.20 -13.72 -1.06
CA VAL A 71 8.99 -12.53 -1.88
C VAL A 71 7.93 -11.64 -1.25
N PHE A 72 8.24 -10.35 -1.08
CA PHE A 72 7.24 -9.31 -0.91
C PHE A 72 6.83 -8.81 -2.29
N LEU A 73 5.59 -9.07 -2.68
CA LEU A 73 5.05 -8.69 -3.98
C LEU A 73 4.13 -7.47 -3.86
N MET A 74 4.48 -6.38 -4.56
CA MET A 74 3.62 -5.22 -4.78
C MET A 74 3.13 -5.22 -6.22
N TRP A 75 1.85 -4.93 -6.45
CA TRP A 75 1.22 -4.94 -7.77
C TRP A 75 1.07 -3.52 -8.33
N PRO A 76 1.85 -3.14 -9.36
CA PRO A 76 1.83 -1.77 -9.89
C PRO A 76 0.84 -1.58 -11.07
N PHE A 77 0.20 -2.67 -11.55
CA PHE A 77 -0.62 -2.63 -12.75
C PHE A 77 -2.10 -2.39 -12.42
N HIS A 78 -2.80 -1.74 -13.36
CA HIS A 78 -4.25 -1.52 -13.28
C HIS A 78 -5.05 -2.63 -13.99
N SER A 79 -4.47 -3.81 -14.13
CA SER A 79 -5.08 -5.03 -14.63
C SER A 79 -4.42 -6.25 -14.01
N ALA A 80 -4.97 -7.45 -14.23
CA ALA A 80 -4.37 -8.71 -13.83
C ALA A 80 -3.76 -9.49 -15.01
N GLU A 81 -3.63 -8.90 -16.19
CA GLU A 81 -3.15 -9.58 -17.41
C GLU A 81 -1.77 -10.23 -17.24
N SER A 82 -0.87 -9.59 -16.51
CA SER A 82 0.47 -10.12 -16.24
C SER A 82 0.54 -11.08 -15.06
N ALA A 83 -0.58 -11.37 -14.38
CA ALA A 83 -0.55 -12.13 -13.12
C ALA A 83 0.04 -13.53 -13.30
N ASP A 84 -0.36 -14.25 -14.36
CA ASP A 84 0.14 -15.61 -14.64
C ASP A 84 1.66 -15.61 -14.83
N ALA A 85 2.18 -14.68 -15.63
CA ALA A 85 3.62 -14.60 -15.92
C ALA A 85 4.44 -14.22 -14.68
N VAL A 86 3.95 -13.22 -13.91
CA VAL A 86 4.62 -12.75 -12.68
C VAL A 86 4.62 -13.84 -11.62
N VAL A 87 3.47 -14.45 -11.34
CA VAL A 87 3.35 -15.48 -10.30
C VAL A 87 4.13 -16.74 -10.68
N ALA A 88 4.11 -17.15 -11.95
CA ALA A 88 4.92 -18.28 -12.43
C ALA A 88 6.42 -18.00 -12.35
N ALA A 89 6.86 -16.77 -12.63
CA ALA A 89 8.28 -16.39 -12.52
C ALA A 89 8.78 -16.47 -11.07
N ILE A 90 7.97 -16.02 -10.11
CA ILE A 90 8.29 -16.07 -8.67
C ILE A 90 8.18 -17.50 -8.13
N GLY A 91 7.07 -18.20 -8.41
CA GLY A 91 6.73 -19.50 -7.84
C GLY A 91 7.68 -20.64 -8.24
N ARG A 92 8.52 -20.45 -9.29
CA ARG A 92 9.59 -21.41 -9.64
C ARG A 92 10.72 -21.43 -8.62
N HIS A 93 10.90 -20.38 -7.86
CA HIS A 93 12.09 -20.15 -7.05
C HIS A 93 11.78 -19.96 -5.56
N THR A 94 10.53 -19.65 -5.19
CA THR A 94 10.15 -19.44 -3.80
C THR A 94 8.85 -20.13 -3.45
N GLU A 95 8.78 -20.61 -2.20
CA GLU A 95 7.57 -21.22 -1.63
C GLU A 95 6.74 -20.22 -0.82
N ARG A 96 7.25 -19.01 -0.56
CA ARG A 96 6.57 -18.00 0.28
C ARG A 96 6.41 -16.68 -0.44
N VAL A 97 5.15 -16.21 -0.54
CA VAL A 97 4.82 -14.89 -1.10
C VAL A 97 3.93 -14.13 -0.12
N VAL A 98 4.35 -12.92 0.25
CA VAL A 98 3.52 -11.94 0.95
C VAL A 98 3.11 -10.87 -0.07
N PHE A 99 1.83 -10.85 -0.38
CA PHE A 99 1.28 -9.98 -1.41
C PHE A 99 0.62 -8.74 -0.81
N LEU A 100 1.07 -7.56 -1.22
CA LEU A 100 0.38 -6.30 -0.94
C LEU A 100 -0.84 -6.18 -1.84
N SER A 101 -1.94 -6.69 -1.36
CA SER A 101 -3.25 -6.66 -2.01
C SER A 101 -4.01 -5.36 -1.66
N SER A 102 -5.32 -5.40 -1.61
CA SER A 102 -6.19 -4.24 -1.34
C SER A 102 -7.36 -4.59 -0.44
N GLY A 103 -7.72 -3.69 0.46
CA GLY A 103 -8.95 -3.75 1.25
C GLY A 103 -10.25 -3.67 0.42
N SER A 104 -10.13 -3.43 -0.89
CA SER A 104 -11.27 -3.51 -1.83
C SER A 104 -11.66 -4.94 -2.20
N VAL A 105 -10.82 -5.94 -1.88
CA VAL A 105 -11.13 -7.35 -2.15
C VAL A 105 -12.14 -7.87 -1.13
N ARG A 106 -13.19 -8.52 -1.63
CA ARG A 106 -14.21 -9.19 -0.82
C ARG A 106 -14.00 -10.70 -0.85
N ASP A 107 -14.01 -11.32 0.33
CA ASP A 107 -13.90 -12.78 0.46
C ASP A 107 -15.09 -13.50 -0.16
N GLY A 108 -14.83 -14.68 -0.72
CA GLY A 108 -15.87 -15.52 -1.32
C GLY A 108 -16.49 -14.97 -2.59
N VAL A 109 -15.94 -13.88 -3.15
CA VAL A 109 -16.43 -13.25 -4.38
C VAL A 109 -15.38 -13.43 -5.48
N GLU A 110 -15.82 -13.95 -6.63
CA GLU A 110 -14.97 -14.14 -7.81
C GLU A 110 -14.41 -12.80 -8.33
N PRO A 111 -13.26 -12.81 -9.02
CA PRO A 111 -12.62 -11.57 -9.50
C PRO A 111 -13.56 -10.67 -10.29
N ASP A 112 -14.31 -11.22 -11.25
CA ASP A 112 -15.20 -10.44 -12.12
C ASP A 112 -16.43 -9.87 -11.39
N ALA A 113 -16.82 -10.48 -10.26
CA ALA A 113 -17.93 -10.06 -9.44
C ALA A 113 -17.54 -9.07 -8.33
N GLN A 114 -16.25 -8.74 -8.19
CA GLN A 114 -15.79 -7.71 -7.24
C GLN A 114 -16.36 -6.34 -7.61
N SER A 115 -16.79 -5.58 -6.61
CA SER A 115 -17.52 -4.33 -6.80
C SER A 115 -16.69 -3.17 -7.38
N THR A 116 -15.36 -3.25 -7.29
CA THR A 116 -14.47 -2.20 -7.77
C THR A 116 -13.44 -2.76 -8.75
N PRO A 117 -12.94 -1.95 -9.71
CA PRO A 117 -11.83 -2.36 -10.58
C PRO A 117 -10.61 -2.82 -9.76
N VAL A 118 -10.22 -2.09 -8.72
CA VAL A 118 -9.11 -2.44 -7.82
C VAL A 118 -9.33 -3.80 -7.17
N GLY A 119 -10.52 -4.07 -6.66
CA GLY A 119 -10.88 -5.36 -6.11
C GLY A 119 -10.78 -6.49 -7.16
N ARG A 120 -11.21 -6.24 -8.40
CA ARG A 120 -11.17 -7.23 -9.48
C ARG A 120 -9.75 -7.70 -9.78
N TRP A 121 -8.84 -6.78 -10.09
CA TRP A 121 -7.48 -7.23 -10.45
C TRP A 121 -6.69 -7.75 -9.25
N HIS A 122 -6.85 -7.18 -8.04
CA HIS A 122 -6.17 -7.73 -6.86
C HIS A 122 -6.68 -9.13 -6.51
N ARG A 123 -8.00 -9.38 -6.56
CA ARG A 123 -8.52 -10.72 -6.32
C ARG A 123 -8.05 -11.74 -7.36
N ALA A 124 -7.92 -11.32 -8.63
CA ALA A 124 -7.37 -12.19 -9.67
C ALA A 124 -5.89 -12.55 -9.39
N VAL A 125 -5.08 -11.59 -8.95
CA VAL A 125 -3.68 -11.85 -8.55
C VAL A 125 -3.62 -12.75 -7.30
N GLU A 126 -4.43 -12.48 -6.27
CA GLU A 126 -4.52 -13.33 -5.07
C GLU A 126 -4.81 -14.79 -5.46
N ARG A 127 -5.82 -15.00 -6.30
CA ARG A 127 -6.19 -16.34 -6.76
C ARG A 127 -5.04 -17.06 -7.46
N ARG A 128 -4.28 -16.38 -8.33
CA ARG A 128 -3.12 -16.97 -8.99
C ARG A 128 -2.01 -17.35 -8.00
N ILE A 129 -1.79 -16.52 -6.98
CA ILE A 129 -0.84 -16.83 -5.91
C ILE A 129 -1.34 -18.04 -5.10
N GLU A 130 -2.61 -18.08 -4.71
CA GLU A 130 -3.23 -19.20 -3.98
C GLU A 130 -3.11 -20.54 -4.72
N GLU A 131 -3.25 -20.52 -6.05
CA GLU A 131 -3.15 -21.71 -6.92
C GLU A 131 -1.69 -22.19 -7.13
N SER A 132 -0.71 -21.31 -6.98
CA SER A 132 0.67 -21.57 -7.45
C SER A 132 1.73 -21.55 -6.35
N VAL A 133 1.46 -20.96 -5.19
CA VAL A 133 2.44 -20.76 -4.11
C VAL A 133 1.96 -21.42 -2.83
N PRO A 134 2.73 -22.36 -2.24
CA PRO A 134 2.29 -23.11 -1.06
C PRO A 134 2.08 -22.25 0.20
N ALA A 135 2.95 -21.25 0.41
CA ALA A 135 2.89 -20.39 1.59
C ALA A 135 2.60 -18.95 1.19
N TRP A 136 1.35 -18.60 1.04
CA TRP A 136 0.93 -17.25 0.69
C TRP A 136 0.32 -16.50 1.88
N THR A 137 0.45 -15.17 1.85
CA THR A 137 -0.23 -14.24 2.76
C THR A 137 -0.65 -13.00 1.97
N HIS A 138 -1.91 -12.59 2.09
CA HIS A 138 -2.44 -11.38 1.46
C HIS A 138 -2.59 -10.28 2.50
N LEU A 139 -1.98 -9.12 2.25
CA LEU A 139 -2.17 -7.92 3.04
C LEU A 139 -3.19 -7.04 2.34
N ARG A 140 -4.32 -6.79 2.97
CA ARG A 140 -5.43 -6.00 2.42
C ARG A 140 -5.57 -4.69 3.18
N PRO A 141 -4.70 -3.70 2.90
CA PRO A 141 -4.75 -2.40 3.57
C PRO A 141 -6.00 -1.62 3.18
N SER A 142 -6.52 -0.85 4.13
CA SER A 142 -7.45 0.24 3.91
C SER A 142 -6.77 1.43 3.20
N ALA A 143 -7.31 2.63 3.31
CA ALA A 143 -6.70 3.80 2.70
C ALA A 143 -5.31 4.12 3.30
N PHE A 144 -4.34 4.45 2.45
CA PHE A 144 -3.01 4.85 2.92
C PHE A 144 -3.01 6.27 3.49
N ALA A 145 -2.38 6.48 4.64
CA ALA A 145 -2.13 7.82 5.17
C ALA A 145 -1.33 8.70 4.18
N ALA A 146 -0.42 8.08 3.43
CA ALA A 146 0.37 8.74 2.38
C ALA A 146 -0.45 9.41 1.27
N ASN A 147 -1.71 9.01 1.05
CA ASN A 147 -2.59 9.65 0.07
C ASN A 147 -2.90 11.11 0.43
N THR A 148 -2.80 11.49 1.70
CA THR A 148 -3.05 12.86 2.13
C THR A 148 -1.96 13.85 1.68
N ARG A 149 -0.83 13.37 1.16
CA ARG A 149 0.16 14.19 0.43
C ARG A 149 -0.41 14.90 -0.79
N TRP A 150 -1.53 14.42 -1.34
CA TRP A 150 -2.23 15.12 -2.43
C TRP A 150 -2.67 16.53 -2.04
N TRP A 151 -2.79 16.83 -0.74
CA TRP A 151 -3.09 18.17 -0.26
C TRP A 151 -1.85 19.03 -0.01
N ALA A 152 -0.66 18.46 -0.09
CA ALA A 152 0.60 19.16 0.25
C ALA A 152 0.76 20.48 -0.54
N GLY A 153 0.46 20.47 -1.85
CA GLY A 153 0.50 21.68 -2.67
C GLY A 153 -0.44 22.79 -2.18
N GLN A 154 -1.62 22.42 -1.66
CA GLN A 154 -2.56 23.40 -1.10
C GLN A 154 -2.10 23.91 0.27
N VAL A 155 -1.57 23.01 1.11
CA VAL A 155 -1.07 23.36 2.44
C VAL A 155 0.14 24.30 2.37
N ARG A 156 1.04 24.12 1.39
CA ARG A 156 2.20 25.01 1.19
C ARG A 156 1.81 26.45 0.85
N VAL A 157 0.71 26.62 0.10
CA VAL A 157 0.30 27.96 -0.39
C VAL A 157 -0.73 28.65 0.48
N GLY A 158 -1.30 27.99 1.50
CA GLY A 158 -2.30 28.61 2.37
C GLY A 158 -2.89 27.65 3.40
N ASP A 159 -3.86 28.17 4.19
CA ASP A 159 -4.48 27.42 5.28
C ASP A 159 -5.83 26.80 4.90
N VAL A 160 -6.14 26.75 3.61
CA VAL A 160 -7.41 26.19 3.11
C VAL A 160 -7.15 25.04 2.17
N VAL A 161 -7.60 23.86 2.56
CA VAL A 161 -7.63 22.67 1.70
C VAL A 161 -9.02 22.50 1.12
N ARG A 162 -9.12 22.48 -0.21
CA ARG A 162 -10.37 22.41 -0.96
C ARG A 162 -10.53 21.04 -1.62
N GLY A 163 -11.69 20.43 -1.43
CA GLY A 163 -12.02 19.14 -2.03
C GLY A 163 -13.50 18.83 -1.89
N ALA A 164 -13.94 17.71 -2.43
CA ALA A 164 -15.28 17.19 -2.25
C ALA A 164 -15.30 16.08 -1.19
N TYR A 165 -16.47 15.87 -0.60
CA TYR A 165 -16.70 14.81 0.39
C TYR A 165 -15.89 14.96 1.69
N GLY A 166 -15.80 16.17 2.22
CA GLY A 166 -15.09 16.44 3.49
C GLY A 166 -15.56 15.59 4.68
N ALA A 167 -16.80 15.13 4.65
CA ALA A 167 -17.39 14.24 5.65
C ALA A 167 -17.09 12.74 5.41
N LEU A 168 -16.37 12.37 4.32
CA LEU A 168 -16.06 10.99 3.99
C LEU A 168 -15.26 10.30 5.11
N PRO A 169 -15.81 9.26 5.77
CA PRO A 169 -15.11 8.54 6.81
C PRO A 169 -14.10 7.54 6.18
N THR A 170 -12.86 7.62 6.57
CA THR A 170 -11.79 6.72 6.10
C THR A 170 -10.97 6.17 7.25
N LEU A 171 -10.41 4.99 7.04
CA LEU A 171 -9.43 4.37 7.91
C LEU A 171 -8.05 4.54 7.26
N LEU A 172 -7.27 5.49 7.78
CA LEU A 172 -5.92 5.75 7.26
C LEU A 172 -4.91 4.85 7.94
N LEU A 173 -4.20 4.08 7.14
CA LEU A 173 -3.18 3.15 7.60
C LEU A 173 -1.79 3.70 7.30
N HIS A 174 -0.92 3.63 8.30
CA HIS A 174 0.48 4.00 8.19
C HIS A 174 1.26 2.93 7.43
N GLU A 175 2.09 3.30 6.45
CA GLU A 175 2.90 2.36 5.68
C GLU A 175 3.88 1.54 6.52
N ALA A 176 4.31 2.06 7.67
CA ALA A 176 5.14 1.32 8.61
C ALA A 176 4.39 0.14 9.27
N ASP A 177 3.07 0.26 9.49
CA ASP A 177 2.28 -0.83 10.04
C ASP A 177 2.08 -1.95 8.99
N ILE A 178 1.90 -1.56 7.73
CA ILE A 178 1.88 -2.54 6.63
C ILE A 178 3.21 -3.28 6.54
N ALA A 179 4.32 -2.54 6.63
CA ALA A 179 5.67 -3.11 6.57
C ALA A 179 5.92 -4.06 7.74
N ALA A 180 5.56 -3.68 8.97
CA ALA A 180 5.70 -4.52 10.14
C ALA A 180 4.95 -5.85 10.01
N VAL A 181 3.68 -5.81 9.54
CA VAL A 181 2.92 -7.03 9.26
C VAL A 181 3.55 -7.85 8.13
N ALA A 182 4.02 -7.18 7.06
CA ALA A 182 4.69 -7.85 5.95
C ALA A 182 5.95 -8.60 6.40
N VAL A 183 6.78 -7.96 7.23
CA VAL A 183 8.02 -8.56 7.75
C VAL A 183 7.70 -9.79 8.60
N ARG A 184 6.72 -9.73 9.51
CA ARG A 184 6.27 -10.89 10.28
C ARG A 184 5.83 -12.04 9.36
N ALA A 185 4.99 -11.75 8.37
CA ALA A 185 4.50 -12.76 7.44
C ALA A 185 5.60 -13.36 6.54
N LEU A 186 6.64 -12.58 6.20
CA LEU A 186 7.80 -13.04 5.44
C LEU A 186 8.71 -13.95 6.25
N THR A 187 8.87 -13.68 7.55
CA THR A 187 9.95 -14.23 8.36
C THR A 187 9.49 -15.24 9.40
N GLU A 188 8.24 -15.21 9.81
CA GLU A 188 7.69 -16.07 10.85
C GLU A 188 6.74 -17.13 10.28
N GLY A 189 6.43 -18.13 11.11
CA GLY A 189 5.40 -19.13 10.82
C GLY A 189 4.01 -18.67 11.24
N GLY A 190 2.97 -19.40 10.78
CA GLY A 190 1.58 -19.13 11.20
C GLY A 190 0.80 -18.15 10.35
N HIS A 191 1.41 -17.63 9.27
CA HIS A 191 0.77 -16.66 8.36
C HIS A 191 0.33 -17.26 7.02
N THR A 192 0.67 -18.53 6.76
CA THR A 192 0.31 -19.21 5.52
C THR A 192 -1.20 -19.35 5.39
N GLY A 193 -1.73 -18.99 4.22
CA GLY A 193 -3.17 -19.03 3.92
C GLY A 193 -3.98 -17.89 4.56
N ALA A 194 -3.31 -16.86 5.08
CA ALA A 194 -3.98 -15.75 5.74
C ALA A 194 -4.20 -14.55 4.79
N ALA A 195 -5.38 -13.94 4.88
CA ALA A 195 -5.70 -12.66 4.29
C ALA A 195 -5.99 -11.64 5.40
N TYR A 196 -5.10 -10.67 5.56
CA TYR A 196 -5.14 -9.70 6.65
C TYR A 196 -5.77 -8.39 6.22
N ALA A 197 -6.97 -8.09 6.70
CA ALA A 197 -7.57 -6.76 6.59
C ALA A 197 -6.84 -5.81 7.55
N LEU A 198 -6.10 -4.85 7.01
CA LEU A 198 -5.27 -3.92 7.78
C LEU A 198 -5.89 -2.52 7.79
N THR A 199 -6.08 -1.96 8.97
CA THR A 199 -6.60 -0.61 9.16
C THR A 199 -5.76 0.18 10.14
N GLY A 200 -5.80 1.50 10.03
CA GLY A 200 -5.38 2.36 11.14
C GLY A 200 -6.35 2.26 12.32
N PRO A 201 -6.00 2.88 13.47
CA PRO A 201 -6.73 2.72 14.72
C PRO A 201 -7.99 3.58 14.83
N GLU A 202 -8.25 4.45 13.87
CA GLU A 202 -9.31 5.48 13.98
C GLU A 202 -10.00 5.77 12.64
N VAL A 203 -11.28 6.09 12.69
CA VAL A 203 -12.06 6.55 11.53
C VAL A 203 -12.04 8.07 11.52
N LEU A 204 -11.45 8.67 10.49
CA LEU A 204 -11.32 10.11 10.33
C LEU A 204 -11.99 10.57 9.04
N THR A 205 -12.74 11.68 9.11
CA THR A 205 -13.21 12.35 7.90
C THR A 205 -12.09 13.14 7.24
N GLN A 206 -12.20 13.46 5.94
CA GLN A 206 -11.19 14.28 5.26
C GLN A 206 -10.97 15.63 5.94
N ALA A 207 -12.06 16.26 6.40
CA ALA A 207 -11.97 17.51 7.16
C ALA A 207 -11.20 17.34 8.49
N GLN A 208 -11.38 16.23 9.19
CA GLN A 208 -10.62 15.92 10.42
C GLN A 208 -9.14 15.66 10.11
N GLN A 209 -8.83 15.00 9.00
CA GLN A 209 -7.47 14.78 8.57
C GLN A 209 -6.74 16.11 8.31
N VAL A 210 -7.36 17.04 7.60
CA VAL A 210 -6.82 18.38 7.35
C VAL A 210 -6.58 19.13 8.66
N ARG A 211 -7.53 19.05 9.62
CA ARG A 211 -7.36 19.65 10.95
C ARG A 211 -6.15 19.07 11.68
N ILE A 212 -5.97 17.73 11.64
CA ILE A 212 -4.83 17.07 12.29
C ILE A 212 -3.50 17.52 11.65
N ILE A 213 -3.43 17.66 10.31
CA ILE A 213 -2.25 18.24 9.64
C ILE A 213 -1.98 19.64 10.21
N GLY A 214 -2.99 20.49 10.29
CA GLY A 214 -2.84 21.85 10.83
C GLY A 214 -2.35 21.86 12.27
N GLU A 215 -2.90 21.03 13.13
CA GLU A 215 -2.49 20.92 14.53
C GLU A 215 -1.01 20.51 14.68
N VAL A 216 -0.54 19.56 13.87
CA VAL A 216 0.87 19.13 13.89
C VAL A 216 1.80 20.22 13.35
N LEU A 217 1.38 20.96 12.33
CA LEU A 217 2.17 22.04 11.74
C LEU A 217 2.07 23.36 12.53
N GLY A 218 1.21 23.44 13.56
CA GLY A 218 0.94 24.69 14.29
C GLY A 218 0.22 25.74 13.42
N ARG A 219 -0.59 25.32 12.43
CA ARG A 219 -1.30 26.17 11.46
C ARG A 219 -2.82 25.97 11.53
N PRO A 220 -3.65 26.98 11.32
CA PRO A 220 -5.11 26.89 11.40
C PRO A 220 -5.71 26.32 10.10
N LEU A 221 -5.25 25.14 9.65
CA LEU A 221 -5.76 24.55 8.44
C LEU A 221 -7.24 24.20 8.55
N ARG A 222 -7.99 24.49 7.51
CA ARG A 222 -9.41 24.17 7.41
C ARG A 222 -9.78 23.55 6.07
N TRP A 223 -10.79 22.69 6.10
CA TRP A 223 -11.42 22.16 4.90
C TRP A 223 -12.43 23.14 4.35
N GLU A 224 -12.47 23.29 3.04
CA GLU A 224 -13.51 24.00 2.30
C GLU A 224 -14.13 23.04 1.29
N GLU A 225 -15.43 22.78 1.49
CA GLU A 225 -16.18 21.84 0.67
C GLU A 225 -16.39 22.40 -0.74
N LEU A 226 -16.08 21.60 -1.73
CA LEU A 226 -16.37 21.87 -3.14
C LEU A 226 -17.52 20.95 -3.60
N SER A 227 -18.30 21.43 -4.59
CA SER A 227 -19.15 20.52 -5.35
C SER A 227 -18.28 19.50 -6.09
N ARG A 228 -18.85 18.31 -6.40
CA ARG A 228 -18.14 17.28 -7.18
C ARG A 228 -17.53 17.85 -8.46
N ASP A 229 -18.28 18.66 -9.22
CA ASP A 229 -17.80 19.25 -10.48
C ASP A 229 -16.66 20.25 -10.25
N ALA A 230 -16.70 21.03 -9.18
CA ALA A 230 -15.60 21.94 -8.85
C ALA A 230 -14.34 21.16 -8.42
N ALA A 231 -14.49 20.11 -7.63
CA ALA A 231 -13.39 19.22 -7.24
C ALA A 231 -12.79 18.50 -8.46
N ARG A 232 -13.64 18.01 -9.38
CA ARG A 232 -13.21 17.42 -10.64
C ARG A 232 -12.32 18.36 -11.45
N ARG A 233 -12.79 19.59 -11.70
CA ARG A 233 -12.01 20.60 -12.46
C ARG A 233 -10.67 20.90 -11.78
N ARG A 234 -10.65 20.95 -10.45
CA ARG A 234 -9.43 21.19 -9.70
C ARG A 234 -8.43 20.04 -9.82
N LEU A 235 -8.89 18.79 -9.71
CA LEU A 235 -8.03 17.62 -9.87
C LEU A 235 -7.47 17.49 -11.28
N LEU A 236 -8.27 17.77 -12.32
CA LEU A 236 -7.81 17.79 -13.71
C LEU A 236 -6.82 18.93 -14.02
N ALA A 237 -6.81 19.99 -13.23
CA ALA A 237 -5.85 21.08 -13.35
C ALA A 237 -4.55 20.85 -12.54
N ASP A 238 -4.44 19.74 -11.84
CA ASP A 238 -3.26 19.38 -11.04
C ASP A 238 -2.39 18.41 -11.86
N ASP A 239 -1.28 18.89 -12.39
CA ASP A 239 -0.34 18.10 -13.21
C ASP A 239 0.21 16.86 -12.50
N GLY A 240 0.15 16.80 -11.18
CA GLY A 240 0.53 15.64 -10.36
C GLY A 240 -0.53 14.56 -10.27
N PHE A 241 -1.74 14.79 -10.84
CA PHE A 241 -2.87 13.89 -10.71
C PHE A 241 -3.30 13.32 -12.07
N PRO A 242 -3.25 12.00 -12.31
CA PRO A 242 -3.60 11.42 -13.60
C PRO A 242 -5.09 11.64 -13.92
N ASP A 243 -5.40 12.21 -15.10
CA ASP A 243 -6.78 12.47 -15.56
C ASP A 243 -7.66 11.21 -15.49
N THR A 244 -7.09 10.07 -15.87
CA THR A 244 -7.78 8.76 -15.86
C THR A 244 -8.18 8.30 -14.48
N PHE A 245 -7.62 8.88 -13.41
CA PHE A 245 -7.90 8.53 -12.03
C PHE A 245 -8.97 9.43 -11.37
N VAL A 246 -9.25 10.60 -11.95
CA VAL A 246 -10.14 11.61 -11.33
C VAL A 246 -11.57 11.10 -11.18
N GLU A 247 -12.18 10.59 -12.26
CA GLU A 247 -13.56 10.07 -12.19
C GLU A 247 -13.67 8.83 -11.30
N PRO A 248 -12.81 7.80 -11.42
CA PRO A 248 -12.82 6.66 -10.52
C PRO A 248 -12.67 7.04 -9.04
N LEU A 249 -11.85 8.04 -8.72
CA LEU A 249 -11.67 8.53 -7.36
C LEU A 249 -12.96 9.15 -6.80
N LEU A 250 -13.56 10.08 -7.56
CA LEU A 250 -14.77 10.79 -7.13
C LEU A 250 -15.98 9.85 -7.05
N ASP A 251 -16.09 8.88 -7.95
CA ASP A 251 -17.11 7.83 -7.89
C ASP A 251 -16.91 6.92 -6.68
N GLY A 252 -15.68 6.53 -6.41
CA GLY A 252 -15.33 5.76 -5.22
C GLY A 252 -15.70 6.50 -3.93
N TYR A 253 -15.41 7.79 -3.84
CA TYR A 253 -15.80 8.61 -2.69
C TYR A 253 -17.32 8.71 -2.54
N ALA A 254 -18.05 8.93 -3.64
CA ALA A 254 -19.50 8.95 -3.61
C ALA A 254 -20.11 7.62 -3.12
N GLN A 255 -19.58 6.49 -3.58
CA GLN A 255 -19.99 5.17 -3.12
C GLN A 255 -19.68 4.96 -1.63
N MET A 256 -18.49 5.33 -1.18
CA MET A 256 -18.09 5.21 0.23
C MET A 256 -18.94 6.09 1.15
N MET A 257 -19.43 7.26 0.68
CA MET A 257 -20.36 8.11 1.45
C MET A 257 -21.70 7.44 1.77
N THR A 258 -22.13 6.50 0.93
CA THR A 258 -23.39 5.76 1.11
C THR A 258 -23.19 4.37 1.72
N ALA A 259 -21.94 3.93 1.83
CA ALA A 259 -21.59 2.65 2.42
C ALA A 259 -21.70 2.68 3.97
N PRO A 260 -21.85 1.51 4.62
CA PRO A 260 -21.70 1.42 6.07
C PRO A 260 -20.37 2.02 6.55
N ARG A 261 -20.40 2.63 7.74
CA ARG A 261 -19.19 3.21 8.33
C ARG A 261 -18.10 2.14 8.44
N PRO A 262 -16.86 2.43 8.01
CA PRO A 262 -15.78 1.45 8.06
C PRO A 262 -15.43 1.09 9.51
N THR A 263 -15.05 -0.17 9.73
CA THR A 263 -14.74 -0.72 11.07
C THR A 263 -13.23 -0.93 11.21
N VAL A 264 -12.69 -0.47 12.34
CA VAL A 264 -11.29 -0.72 12.73
C VAL A 264 -11.10 -2.21 12.97
N THR A 265 -9.99 -2.77 12.45
CA THR A 265 -9.55 -4.13 12.76
C THR A 265 -8.40 -4.10 13.78
N GLY A 266 -8.31 -5.12 14.63
CA GLY A 266 -7.18 -5.32 15.54
C GLY A 266 -5.99 -6.05 14.90
N THR A 267 -5.99 -6.22 13.58
CA THR A 267 -5.05 -7.13 12.89
C THR A 267 -3.59 -6.68 13.00
N VAL A 268 -3.32 -5.38 12.92
CA VAL A 268 -1.95 -4.86 13.08
C VAL A 268 -1.40 -5.28 14.44
N GLU A 269 -2.13 -5.02 15.51
CA GLU A 269 -1.70 -5.37 16.88
C GLU A 269 -1.61 -6.88 17.08
N ALA A 270 -2.58 -7.64 16.58
CA ALA A 270 -2.58 -9.10 16.69
C ALA A 270 -1.36 -9.76 16.03
N VAL A 271 -0.89 -9.20 14.89
CA VAL A 271 0.25 -9.76 14.16
C VAL A 271 1.59 -9.22 14.69
N THR A 272 1.65 -7.94 15.02
CA THR A 272 2.92 -7.27 15.36
C THR A 272 3.21 -7.22 16.86
N GLY A 273 2.19 -7.38 17.70
CA GLY A 273 2.27 -7.15 19.14
C GLY A 273 2.28 -5.66 19.54
N ALA A 274 2.10 -4.75 18.61
CA ALA A 274 2.07 -3.32 18.85
C ALA A 274 0.81 -2.68 18.23
N PRO A 275 0.19 -1.68 18.88
CA PRO A 275 -0.99 -1.02 18.33
C PRO A 275 -0.65 -0.30 17.01
N ALA A 276 -1.62 -0.25 16.10
CA ALA A 276 -1.48 0.52 14.86
C ALA A 276 -1.22 2.00 15.15
N ARG A 277 -0.36 2.61 14.34
CA ARG A 277 0.00 4.04 14.46
C ARG A 277 -1.18 4.93 14.09
N THR A 278 -1.35 6.02 14.83
CA THR A 278 -2.37 7.04 14.55
C THR A 278 -2.01 7.86 13.32
N TYR A 279 -3.02 8.48 12.70
CA TYR A 279 -2.78 9.41 11.60
C TYR A 279 -1.93 10.61 12.05
N ARG A 280 -2.09 11.08 13.29
CA ARG A 280 -1.27 12.14 13.87
C ARG A 280 0.22 11.77 13.90
N GLN A 281 0.56 10.54 14.27
CA GLN A 281 1.95 10.07 14.23
C GLN A 281 2.50 10.07 12.81
N TRP A 282 1.69 9.61 11.84
CA TRP A 282 2.07 9.67 10.44
C TRP A 282 2.36 11.11 9.98
N VAL A 283 1.47 12.07 10.29
CA VAL A 283 1.67 13.49 9.93
C VAL A 283 2.92 14.05 10.58
N ALA A 284 3.22 13.70 11.84
CA ALA A 284 4.42 14.15 12.53
C ALA A 284 5.71 13.65 11.85
N GLU A 285 5.73 12.37 11.41
CA GLU A 285 6.87 11.81 10.67
C GLU A 285 7.04 12.45 9.27
N HIS A 286 5.96 12.93 8.68
CA HIS A 286 5.92 13.45 7.31
C HIS A 286 5.63 14.96 7.23
N ALA A 287 5.82 15.69 8.33
CA ALA A 287 5.53 17.13 8.39
C ALA A 287 6.26 17.93 7.31
N ALA A 288 7.49 17.53 6.98
CA ALA A 288 8.30 18.15 5.92
C ALA A 288 7.66 18.07 4.51
N ASP A 289 6.76 17.13 4.26
CA ASP A 289 6.06 17.00 2.98
C ASP A 289 5.07 18.15 2.75
N PHE A 290 4.64 18.82 3.82
CA PHE A 290 3.60 19.87 3.81
C PHE A 290 4.13 21.30 3.95
N VAL A 291 5.43 21.50 4.11
CA VAL A 291 6.07 22.81 4.28
C VAL A 291 6.98 23.18 3.12
#